data_f28c73a729e296d0927d88da8f8b3daf
#
_entry.id   f28c73a729e296d0927d88da8f8b3daf
#
_cell.length_a   1.000
_cell.length_b   1.000
_cell.length_c   1.000
_cell.angle_alpha   90.00
_cell.angle_beta   90.00
_cell.angle_gamma   90.00
#
_symmetry.space_group_name_H-M   'P 1'
#
loop_
_entity.id
_entity.type
_entity.pdbx_description
1 polymer ?
#
loop_
_entity_poly.entity_id
_entity_poly.type
_entity_poly.pdbx_seq_one_letter_code
_entity_poly.pdbx_strand_id
1 'polypeptide(L)'
;MKLSFFRIIVGIGVLVFSIGCAQDKNTPNNIVFILADDMGYSQLGCNGSEYYQSPNIDRLASEGMRFTNAYSAAAICSPTRASIMTGKYPARLHLTDYIAGNTNDDYPLSQPDWQKFLRLEEVTFAELLKENQYHTAHFGKWHLSQAKMPPESFPYNPDKHGFDEYFVTYKPQGELMQPWQDSENDAHNVDTITNLSLDFLERNKSNPFFLFVSHNTIHDPLAERRKTIQKYEKMEKTGEAENHPVIAAMIERLDKSCGRIFDKISELGLEENTIVIFYSDNGGKPRYASQTPFRSGKGWLYEGGIRVPLIVKWKNVIAPGTQSHSMINSIDFFPTFLEIAGIQSSTKIDGKSLVPVLKDPEEKIHDTFYWHYPHYHIGSGMKPAGAIRSGKWKLLEWYEESLLGDKEKAVELYNLENDIGESVNLADSLKSVSKELQDKLETWRKEVNAQMPVANYFEHDIDNTKHKTKMNASSGISMCSERLVLKK
;
A
#
# COMPACT_ATOMS: atom_id res chain seq x y z
N MET A 1 82.65 29.34 -43.54
CA MET A 1 81.38 28.78 -44.07
C MET A 1 80.95 27.64 -43.15
N LYS A 2 79.99 27.96 -42.22
CA LYS A 2 79.42 26.93 -41.31
C LYS A 2 77.91 26.94 -41.57
N LEU A 3 77.39 25.83 -42.13
CA LEU A 3 75.94 25.60 -42.27
C LEU A 3 75.38 25.07 -40.93
N SER A 4 74.35 25.78 -40.44
CA SER A 4 73.59 25.39 -39.29
C SER A 4 72.34 24.65 -39.74
N PHE A 5 72.14 23.36 -39.31
CA PHE A 5 70.94 22.57 -39.56
C PHE A 5 69.89 22.89 -38.48
N PHE A 6 68.75 23.42 -38.86
CA PHE A 6 67.57 23.59 -38.02
C PHE A 6 66.74 22.31 -38.08
N ARG A 7 66.60 21.62 -36.97
CA ARG A 7 65.66 20.48 -36.84
C ARG A 7 64.31 21.02 -36.40
N ILE A 8 63.27 20.89 -37.23
CA ILE A 8 61.89 21.14 -36.90
C ILE A 8 61.34 19.85 -36.27
N ILE A 9 60.96 19.91 -34.97
CA ILE A 9 60.20 18.88 -34.30
C ILE A 9 58.71 19.17 -34.50
N VAL A 10 58.01 18.37 -35.32
CA VAL A 10 56.56 18.44 -35.45
C VAL A 10 55.95 17.56 -34.32
N GLY A 11 55.43 18.21 -33.29
CA GLY A 11 54.66 17.57 -32.22
C GLY A 11 53.23 17.22 -32.71
N ILE A 12 52.93 15.92 -32.87
CA ILE A 12 51.59 15.46 -33.14
C ILE A 12 50.84 15.42 -31.78
N GLY A 13 50.03 16.43 -31.55
CA GLY A 13 49.09 16.47 -30.42
C GLY A 13 47.91 15.50 -30.71
N VAL A 14 47.87 14.38 -29.99
CA VAL A 14 46.68 13.50 -29.99
C VAL A 14 45.59 14.19 -29.14
N LEU A 15 44.60 14.79 -29.80
CA LEU A 15 43.37 15.23 -29.14
C LEU A 15 42.54 13.97 -28.83
N VAL A 16 42.55 13.56 -27.57
CA VAL A 16 41.60 12.59 -27.05
C VAL A 16 40.26 13.31 -26.91
N PHE A 17 39.37 13.14 -27.87
CA PHE A 17 37.97 13.46 -27.74
C PHE A 17 37.36 12.49 -26.75
N SER A 18 37.16 12.94 -25.50
CA SER A 18 36.23 12.28 -24.58
C SER A 18 34.84 12.47 -25.16
N ILE A 19 34.30 11.45 -25.82
CA ILE A 19 32.89 11.37 -26.16
C ILE A 19 32.18 11.19 -24.84
N GLY A 20 31.88 12.30 -24.17
CA GLY A 20 30.88 12.32 -23.12
C GLY A 20 29.56 11.92 -23.78
N CYS A 21 29.05 10.75 -23.46
CA CYS A 21 27.69 10.35 -23.82
C CYS A 21 26.76 11.36 -23.15
N ALA A 22 26.40 12.42 -23.86
CA ALA A 22 25.31 13.31 -23.44
C ALA A 22 24.06 12.42 -23.48
N GLN A 23 23.55 12.09 -22.30
CA GLN A 23 22.27 11.41 -22.16
C GLN A 23 21.22 12.24 -22.89
N ASP A 24 20.60 11.65 -23.88
CA ASP A 24 19.56 12.32 -24.66
C ASP A 24 18.44 12.73 -23.71
N LYS A 25 18.18 14.02 -23.53
CA LYS A 25 17.19 14.56 -22.59
C LYS A 25 15.75 14.09 -22.85
N ASN A 26 15.55 13.25 -23.87
CA ASN A 26 14.28 12.70 -24.31
C ASN A 26 14.09 11.20 -24.02
N THR A 27 15.01 10.55 -23.29
CA THR A 27 14.79 9.14 -22.95
C THR A 27 13.73 9.06 -21.84
N PRO A 28 12.62 8.36 -22.07
CA PRO A 28 11.58 8.19 -21.04
C PRO A 28 12.14 7.51 -19.79
N ASN A 29 11.70 7.96 -18.62
CA ASN A 29 12.15 7.34 -17.36
C ASN A 29 11.49 5.98 -17.14
N ASN A 30 12.28 5.00 -16.75
CA ASN A 30 11.79 3.71 -16.27
C ASN A 30 11.19 3.87 -14.87
N ILE A 31 10.20 3.03 -14.56
CA ILE A 31 9.52 3.06 -13.27
C ILE A 31 9.53 1.67 -12.66
N VAL A 32 10.05 1.55 -11.44
CA VAL A 32 9.94 0.35 -10.61
C VAL A 32 9.11 0.69 -9.39
N PHE A 33 7.93 0.09 -9.29
CA PHE A 33 7.00 0.28 -8.18
C PHE A 33 6.90 -1.01 -7.37
N ILE A 34 7.37 -0.97 -6.12
CA ILE A 34 7.39 -2.11 -5.19
C ILE A 34 6.30 -1.89 -4.15
N LEU A 35 5.34 -2.82 -4.10
CA LEU A 35 4.22 -2.78 -3.18
C LEU A 35 4.34 -3.93 -2.16
N ALA A 36 4.44 -3.57 -0.89
CA ALA A 36 4.32 -4.50 0.22
C ALA A 36 2.84 -4.71 0.60
N ASP A 37 2.52 -5.86 1.18
CA ASP A 37 1.17 -6.24 1.61
C ASP A 37 1.11 -6.27 3.15
N ASP A 38 0.25 -5.45 3.75
CA ASP A 38 0.03 -5.33 5.20
C ASP A 38 1.25 -4.78 5.99
N MET A 39 2.13 -3.99 5.38
CA MET A 39 3.28 -3.42 6.08
C MET A 39 2.93 -2.11 6.76
N GLY A 40 3.02 -2.08 8.08
CA GLY A 40 2.84 -0.87 8.87
C GLY A 40 3.99 0.11 8.73
N TYR A 41 3.71 1.39 8.95
CA TYR A 41 4.67 2.47 8.85
C TYR A 41 5.92 2.24 9.74
N SER A 42 5.70 1.85 10.99
CA SER A 42 6.77 1.66 12.01
C SER A 42 7.56 0.35 11.87
N GLN A 43 7.30 -0.46 10.84
CA GLN A 43 7.95 -1.75 10.65
C GLN A 43 9.24 -1.69 9.78
N LEU A 44 9.77 -0.49 9.53
CA LEU A 44 11.03 -0.27 8.80
C LEU A 44 12.04 0.46 9.68
N GLY A 45 13.34 0.14 9.53
CA GLY A 45 14.43 0.80 10.26
C GLY A 45 14.44 2.30 10.02
N CYS A 46 14.28 2.78 8.79
CA CYS A 46 14.21 4.20 8.46
C CYS A 46 13.00 4.93 9.08
N ASN A 47 11.99 4.19 9.57
CA ASN A 47 10.85 4.72 10.31
C ASN A 47 10.92 4.47 11.82
N GLY A 48 12.07 4.00 12.33
CA GLY A 48 12.36 3.89 13.75
C GLY A 48 12.27 2.48 14.33
N SER A 49 12.08 1.42 13.51
CA SER A 49 12.16 0.06 14.03
C SER A 49 13.60 -0.33 14.37
N GLU A 50 13.81 -0.81 15.59
CA GLU A 50 15.08 -1.41 16.01
C GLU A 50 15.06 -2.94 15.86
N TYR A 51 13.88 -3.55 15.89
CA TYR A 51 13.70 -5.00 15.81
C TYR A 51 13.54 -5.49 14.37
N TYR A 52 12.69 -4.84 13.56
CA TYR A 52 12.45 -5.19 12.17
C TYR A 52 13.56 -4.62 11.28
N GLN A 53 14.42 -5.50 10.76
CA GLN A 53 15.61 -5.11 10.00
C GLN A 53 15.30 -4.98 8.52
N SER A 54 15.52 -3.79 7.95
CA SER A 54 15.26 -3.47 6.54
C SER A 54 16.40 -2.68 5.88
N PRO A 55 17.66 -3.17 5.95
CA PRO A 55 18.83 -2.40 5.55
C PRO A 55 18.84 -1.96 4.08
N ASN A 56 18.24 -2.71 3.15
CA ASN A 56 18.15 -2.33 1.74
C ASN A 56 17.08 -1.25 1.50
N ILE A 57 15.92 -1.38 2.15
CA ILE A 57 14.86 -0.36 2.10
C ILE A 57 15.33 0.91 2.81
N ASP A 58 16.09 0.78 3.92
CA ASP A 58 16.71 1.91 4.61
C ASP A 58 17.77 2.61 3.74
N ARG A 59 18.53 1.83 2.94
CA ARG A 59 19.44 2.36 1.91
C ARG A 59 18.66 3.16 0.87
N LEU A 60 17.53 2.64 0.36
CA LEU A 60 16.67 3.37 -0.56
C LEU A 60 16.22 4.71 0.03
N ALA A 61 15.84 4.74 1.31
CA ALA A 61 15.46 5.96 2.03
C ALA A 61 16.63 6.94 2.17
N SER A 62 17.83 6.44 2.45
CA SER A 62 19.03 7.28 2.57
C SER A 62 19.52 7.84 1.23
N GLU A 63 19.22 7.18 0.13
CA GLU A 63 19.56 7.58 -1.23
C GLU A 63 18.42 8.35 -1.94
N GLY A 64 17.26 8.46 -1.32
CA GLY A 64 16.05 9.06 -1.88
C GLY A 64 15.32 9.97 -0.91
N MET A 65 13.99 9.98 -1.03
CA MET A 65 13.05 10.76 -0.21
C MET A 65 12.12 9.82 0.55
N ARG A 66 11.98 10.05 1.85
CA ARG A 66 11.03 9.39 2.74
C ARG A 66 9.87 10.31 3.06
N PHE A 67 8.64 9.80 2.97
CA PHE A 67 7.43 10.55 3.31
C PHE A 67 6.93 10.20 4.71
N THR A 68 6.57 11.21 5.47
CA THR A 68 6.02 11.01 6.83
C THR A 68 4.50 11.04 6.87
N ASN A 69 3.85 11.55 5.83
CA ASN A 69 2.39 11.70 5.71
C ASN A 69 1.84 11.01 4.46
N ALA A 70 2.33 9.79 4.15
CA ALA A 70 1.78 8.98 3.06
C ALA A 70 0.64 8.09 3.57
N TYR A 71 -0.45 8.03 2.79
CA TYR A 71 -1.69 7.34 3.12
C TYR A 71 -2.11 6.39 2.02
N SER A 72 -2.65 5.23 2.41
CA SER A 72 -3.46 4.40 1.53
C SER A 72 -4.89 4.96 1.42
N ALA A 73 -5.53 4.78 0.26
CA ALA A 73 -6.91 5.24 0.05
C ALA A 73 -7.96 4.37 0.78
N ALA A 74 -7.55 3.23 1.32
CA ALA A 74 -8.34 2.39 2.19
C ALA A 74 -7.46 1.69 3.23
N ALA A 75 -8.04 1.23 4.32
CA ALA A 75 -7.34 0.46 5.34
C ALA A 75 -7.18 -1.04 4.99
N ILE A 76 -7.44 -1.43 3.73
CA ILE A 76 -7.42 -2.81 3.23
C ILE A 76 -6.99 -2.86 1.77
N CYS A 77 -6.54 -4.06 1.34
CA CYS A 77 -5.78 -4.29 0.10
C CYS A 77 -6.51 -3.88 -1.20
N SER A 78 -7.64 -4.55 -1.58
CA SER A 78 -8.24 -4.40 -2.91
C SER A 78 -8.63 -2.96 -3.25
N PRO A 79 -9.29 -2.19 -2.35
CA PRO A 79 -9.64 -0.80 -2.64
C PRO A 79 -8.40 0.08 -2.88
N THR A 80 -7.35 -0.08 -2.06
CA THR A 80 -6.09 0.67 -2.26
C THR A 80 -5.42 0.29 -3.58
N ARG A 81 -5.39 -1.00 -3.94
CA ARG A 81 -4.81 -1.46 -5.22
C ARG A 81 -5.61 -0.91 -6.40
N ALA A 82 -6.93 -0.86 -6.33
CA ALA A 82 -7.77 -0.22 -7.35
C ALA A 82 -7.48 1.28 -7.47
N SER A 83 -7.27 1.98 -6.35
CA SER A 83 -6.94 3.41 -6.36
C SER A 83 -5.58 3.70 -7.00
N ILE A 84 -4.57 2.84 -6.76
CA ILE A 84 -3.26 2.92 -7.43
C ILE A 84 -3.42 2.80 -8.94
N MET A 85 -4.20 1.82 -9.39
CA MET A 85 -4.40 1.54 -10.81
C MET A 85 -5.12 2.66 -11.56
N THR A 86 -6.08 3.34 -10.91
CA THR A 86 -7.05 4.23 -11.57
C THR A 86 -6.94 5.70 -11.20
N GLY A 87 -6.19 6.05 -10.15
CA GLY A 87 -6.14 7.42 -9.62
C GLY A 87 -7.46 7.90 -8.98
N LYS A 88 -8.37 6.98 -8.65
CA LYS A 88 -9.71 7.28 -8.11
C LYS A 88 -9.89 6.77 -6.70
N TYR A 89 -10.68 7.47 -5.91
CA TYR A 89 -11.07 6.97 -4.59
C TYR A 89 -11.88 5.66 -4.69
N PRO A 90 -11.67 4.70 -3.78
CA PRO A 90 -12.47 3.46 -3.72
C PRO A 90 -13.98 3.68 -3.71
N ALA A 91 -14.43 4.76 -3.04
CA ALA A 91 -15.84 5.15 -3.01
C ALA A 91 -16.41 5.46 -4.40
N ARG A 92 -15.62 6.11 -5.29
CA ARG A 92 -16.01 6.40 -6.68
C ARG A 92 -16.04 5.14 -7.54
N LEU A 93 -15.13 4.20 -7.26
CA LEU A 93 -15.07 2.91 -7.98
C LEU A 93 -16.15 1.94 -7.50
N HIS A 94 -16.81 2.22 -6.38
CA HIS A 94 -17.64 1.28 -5.64
C HIS A 94 -16.93 -0.03 -5.29
N LEU A 95 -15.60 -0.03 -5.25
CA LEU A 95 -14.76 -1.13 -4.82
C LEU A 95 -14.23 -0.81 -3.43
N THR A 96 -15.05 -1.07 -2.42
CA THR A 96 -14.89 -0.52 -1.06
C THR A 96 -14.52 -1.56 0.00
N ASP A 97 -14.48 -2.86 -0.36
CA ASP A 97 -14.01 -3.92 0.53
C ASP A 97 -12.95 -4.80 -0.16
N TYR A 98 -12.26 -5.66 0.62
CA TYR A 98 -11.34 -6.65 0.03
C TYR A 98 -12.13 -7.72 -0.73
N ILE A 99 -11.61 -8.18 -1.83
CA ILE A 99 -12.21 -9.26 -2.62
C ILE A 99 -11.81 -10.62 -1.98
N ALA A 100 -12.76 -11.48 -1.53
CA ALA A 100 -14.19 -11.56 -1.87
C ALA A 100 -15.18 -10.82 -0.94
N GLY A 101 -14.72 -10.07 0.07
CA GLY A 101 -15.57 -9.42 1.04
C GLY A 101 -16.09 -10.31 2.16
N ASN A 102 -16.79 -9.70 3.09
CA ASN A 102 -17.54 -10.40 4.10
C ASN A 102 -19.02 -10.44 3.70
N THR A 103 -19.66 -11.58 3.85
CA THR A 103 -21.13 -11.68 3.82
C THR A 103 -21.60 -11.79 5.27
N ASN A 104 -22.31 -10.79 5.75
CA ASN A 104 -22.87 -10.84 7.09
C ASN A 104 -24.19 -10.07 7.13
N ASP A 105 -25.27 -10.82 7.22
CA ASP A 105 -26.63 -10.29 7.20
C ASP A 105 -27.15 -9.96 8.62
N ASP A 106 -26.37 -10.29 9.67
CA ASP A 106 -26.78 -10.17 11.08
C ASP A 106 -26.36 -8.83 11.75
N TYR A 107 -25.84 -7.88 10.99
CA TYR A 107 -25.45 -6.57 11.52
C TYR A 107 -26.54 -5.50 11.40
N PRO A 108 -26.51 -4.45 12.24
CA PRO A 108 -27.49 -3.36 12.23
C PRO A 108 -27.61 -2.63 10.89
N LEU A 109 -26.54 -2.60 10.10
CA LEU A 109 -26.52 -2.04 8.75
C LEU A 109 -26.24 -3.12 7.72
N SER A 110 -27.01 -3.12 6.64
CA SER A 110 -26.69 -3.89 5.42
C SER A 110 -25.66 -3.14 4.60
N GLN A 111 -24.61 -3.84 4.17
CA GLN A 111 -23.61 -3.28 3.28
C GLN A 111 -24.19 -3.00 1.89
N PRO A 112 -23.68 -2.00 1.15
CA PRO A 112 -24.12 -1.73 -0.22
C PRO A 112 -23.71 -2.84 -1.18
N ASP A 113 -24.34 -2.87 -2.35
CA ASP A 113 -23.87 -3.69 -3.48
C ASP A 113 -22.61 -3.06 -4.08
N TRP A 114 -21.45 -3.63 -3.76
CA TRP A 114 -20.14 -3.11 -4.14
C TRP A 114 -19.45 -3.98 -5.20
N GLN A 115 -18.50 -3.41 -5.95
CA GLN A 115 -17.77 -4.09 -7.01
C GLN A 115 -16.73 -5.06 -6.44
N LYS A 116 -16.76 -6.32 -6.93
CA LYS A 116 -15.86 -7.41 -6.50
C LYS A 116 -14.73 -7.71 -7.50
N PHE A 117 -14.43 -6.75 -8.35
CA PHE A 117 -13.33 -6.77 -9.33
C PHE A 117 -13.12 -5.36 -9.88
N LEU A 118 -11.95 -5.08 -10.43
CA LEU A 118 -11.72 -3.86 -11.19
C LEU A 118 -12.40 -4.00 -12.56
N ARG A 119 -13.35 -3.11 -12.87
CA ARG A 119 -14.08 -3.13 -14.14
C ARG A 119 -13.15 -2.81 -15.31
N LEU A 120 -13.41 -3.41 -16.47
CA LEU A 120 -12.61 -3.18 -17.69
C LEU A 120 -12.82 -1.80 -18.30
N GLU A 121 -13.89 -1.10 -17.92
CA GLU A 121 -14.17 0.27 -18.32
C GLU A 121 -13.35 1.31 -17.55
N GLU A 122 -12.70 0.91 -16.44
CA GLU A 122 -11.82 1.77 -15.67
C GLU A 122 -10.46 1.83 -16.37
N VAL A 123 -10.13 2.98 -16.92
CA VAL A 123 -8.82 3.23 -17.52
C VAL A 123 -7.74 3.18 -16.44
N THR A 124 -6.73 2.36 -16.67
CA THR A 124 -5.59 2.22 -15.76
C THR A 124 -4.36 2.97 -16.29
N PHE A 125 -3.43 3.32 -15.39
CA PHE A 125 -2.16 3.91 -15.82
C PHE A 125 -1.36 2.94 -16.72
N ALA A 126 -1.47 1.63 -16.49
CA ALA A 126 -0.70 0.63 -17.24
C ALA A 126 -1.17 0.53 -18.70
N GLU A 127 -2.47 0.68 -18.96
CA GLU A 127 -3.00 0.79 -20.34
C GLU A 127 -2.40 1.98 -21.06
N LEU A 128 -2.39 3.17 -20.41
CA LEU A 128 -1.84 4.39 -21.00
C LEU A 128 -0.33 4.32 -21.20
N LEU A 129 0.40 3.69 -20.27
CA LEU A 129 1.84 3.43 -20.45
C LEU A 129 2.11 2.51 -21.63
N LYS A 130 1.37 1.40 -21.74
CA LYS A 130 1.48 0.44 -22.85
C LYS A 130 1.16 1.09 -24.20
N GLU A 131 0.11 1.89 -24.29
CA GLU A 131 -0.25 2.67 -25.49
C GLU A 131 0.88 3.63 -25.91
N ASN A 132 1.71 4.07 -24.95
CA ASN A 132 2.88 4.93 -25.17
C ASN A 132 4.21 4.16 -25.18
N GLN A 133 4.18 2.89 -25.59
CA GLN A 133 5.35 2.05 -25.88
C GLN A 133 6.20 1.66 -24.65
N TYR A 134 5.65 1.76 -23.44
CA TYR A 134 6.28 1.14 -22.28
C TYR A 134 6.05 -0.37 -22.29
N HIS A 135 7.10 -1.13 -21.97
CA HIS A 135 6.96 -2.53 -21.60
C HIS A 135 6.47 -2.61 -20.16
N THR A 136 5.34 -3.24 -19.95
CA THR A 136 4.66 -3.25 -18.65
C THR A 136 4.63 -4.64 -18.03
N ALA A 137 5.03 -4.77 -16.78
CA ALA A 137 4.98 -6.04 -16.06
C ALA A 137 4.37 -5.91 -14.67
N HIS A 138 3.61 -6.92 -14.25
CA HIS A 138 3.06 -7.07 -12.90
C HIS A 138 3.40 -8.45 -12.35
N PHE A 139 4.22 -8.52 -11.30
CA PHE A 139 4.58 -9.78 -10.67
C PHE A 139 4.17 -9.81 -9.21
N GLY A 140 3.28 -10.74 -8.85
CA GLY A 140 2.82 -10.99 -7.49
C GLY A 140 1.32 -10.81 -7.27
N LYS A 141 0.94 -10.28 -6.11
CA LYS A 141 -0.46 -10.14 -5.69
C LYS A 141 -1.22 -9.10 -6.53
N TRP A 142 -2.26 -9.54 -7.23
CA TRP A 142 -3.17 -8.66 -7.97
C TRP A 142 -4.34 -8.18 -7.10
N HIS A 143 -5.18 -9.10 -6.64
CA HIS A 143 -6.32 -8.89 -5.74
C HIS A 143 -7.39 -7.91 -6.25
N LEU A 144 -7.53 -7.79 -7.59
CA LEU A 144 -8.54 -6.98 -8.28
C LEU A 144 -9.43 -7.83 -9.21
N SER A 145 -9.42 -9.15 -9.04
CA SER A 145 -10.24 -10.11 -9.75
C SER A 145 -10.98 -11.02 -8.77
N GLN A 146 -12.00 -11.72 -9.22
CA GLN A 146 -12.80 -12.62 -8.38
C GLN A 146 -11.96 -13.78 -7.82
N ALA A 147 -12.04 -13.99 -6.52
CA ALA A 147 -11.09 -14.83 -5.76
C ALA A 147 -11.43 -16.34 -5.69
N LYS A 148 -12.39 -16.85 -6.45
CA LYS A 148 -12.84 -18.25 -6.33
C LYS A 148 -12.36 -19.20 -7.43
N MET A 149 -11.44 -18.75 -8.28
CA MET A 149 -10.88 -19.49 -9.41
C MET A 149 -9.37 -19.59 -9.28
N PRO A 150 -8.69 -20.51 -9.96
CA PRO A 150 -7.24 -20.49 -10.06
C PRO A 150 -6.76 -19.14 -10.64
N PRO A 151 -5.66 -18.57 -10.12
CA PRO A 151 -5.21 -17.22 -10.50
C PRO A 151 -5.07 -17.02 -12.02
N GLU A 152 -4.62 -18.03 -12.75
CA GLU A 152 -4.44 -18.00 -14.21
C GLU A 152 -5.76 -17.89 -15.01
N SER A 153 -6.90 -18.22 -14.39
CA SER A 153 -8.22 -18.17 -15.02
C SER A 153 -9.08 -16.98 -14.57
N PHE A 154 -8.52 -16.04 -13.81
CA PHE A 154 -9.25 -14.85 -13.38
C PHE A 154 -9.61 -13.96 -14.57
N PRO A 155 -10.91 -13.60 -14.76
CA PRO A 155 -11.35 -12.86 -15.94
C PRO A 155 -10.85 -11.41 -16.01
N TYR A 156 -10.33 -10.88 -14.91
CA TYR A 156 -9.86 -9.49 -14.76
C TYR A 156 -8.40 -9.44 -14.31
N ASN A 157 -7.55 -10.29 -14.91
CA ASN A 157 -6.12 -10.35 -14.64
C ASN A 157 -5.38 -9.12 -15.19
N PRO A 158 -4.10 -8.90 -14.80
CA PRO A 158 -3.33 -7.74 -15.22
C PRO A 158 -3.24 -7.54 -16.73
N ASP A 159 -3.28 -8.61 -17.57
CA ASP A 159 -3.29 -8.51 -19.04
C ASP A 159 -4.52 -7.78 -19.60
N LYS A 160 -5.63 -7.77 -18.85
CA LYS A 160 -6.84 -7.01 -19.20
C LYS A 160 -6.80 -5.55 -18.76
N HIS A 161 -5.76 -5.18 -18.05
CA HIS A 161 -5.56 -3.86 -17.45
C HIS A 161 -4.20 -3.24 -17.82
N GLY A 162 -3.67 -3.61 -19.01
CA GLY A 162 -2.53 -2.94 -19.61
C GLY A 162 -1.15 -3.54 -19.32
N PHE A 163 -1.03 -4.68 -18.65
CA PHE A 163 0.25 -5.34 -18.45
C PHE A 163 0.55 -6.34 -19.57
N ASP A 164 1.77 -6.27 -20.16
CA ASP A 164 2.24 -7.19 -21.20
C ASP A 164 2.64 -8.52 -20.60
N GLU A 165 3.31 -8.48 -19.44
CA GLU A 165 3.75 -9.65 -18.72
C GLU A 165 3.17 -9.65 -17.31
N TYR A 166 2.77 -10.83 -16.85
CA TYR A 166 2.30 -10.93 -15.46
C TYR A 166 2.53 -12.31 -14.85
N PHE A 167 2.68 -12.32 -13.55
CA PHE A 167 2.62 -13.50 -12.71
C PHE A 167 1.72 -13.16 -11.52
N VAL A 168 0.54 -13.74 -11.47
CA VAL A 168 -0.39 -13.52 -10.35
C VAL A 168 -0.23 -14.64 -9.34
N THR A 169 0.03 -14.27 -8.11
CA THR A 169 0.06 -15.18 -6.98
C THR A 169 -0.96 -14.75 -5.94
N TYR A 170 -1.45 -15.70 -5.22
CA TYR A 170 -2.32 -15.50 -4.07
C TYR A 170 -1.57 -15.96 -2.81
N LYS A 171 -2.14 -15.67 -1.65
CA LYS A 171 -1.56 -16.19 -0.41
C LYS A 171 -1.40 -17.71 -0.48
N PRO A 172 -0.40 -18.28 0.23
CA PRO A 172 -0.17 -19.72 0.26
C PRO A 172 -1.44 -20.50 0.57
N GLN A 173 -1.61 -21.67 -0.06
CA GLN A 173 -2.77 -22.56 0.13
C GLN A 173 -2.32 -23.88 0.73
N GLY A 174 -3.26 -24.65 1.27
CA GLY A 174 -3.03 -26.00 1.79
C GLY A 174 -2.39 -26.02 3.18
N GLU A 175 -1.43 -26.90 3.39
CA GLU A 175 -0.78 -27.12 4.69
C GLU A 175 -0.11 -25.87 5.28
N LEU A 176 0.24 -24.90 4.45
CA LEU A 176 0.79 -23.62 4.85
C LEU A 176 -0.22 -22.70 5.57
N MET A 177 -1.45 -23.14 5.79
CA MET A 177 -2.47 -22.43 6.58
C MET A 177 -2.22 -22.43 8.08
N GLN A 178 -1.27 -23.24 8.57
CA GLN A 178 -0.88 -23.24 9.98
C GLN A 178 0.07 -22.05 10.25
N PRO A 179 -0.16 -21.27 11.32
CA PRO A 179 0.81 -20.27 11.76
C PRO A 179 2.14 -20.96 12.12
N TRP A 180 3.27 -20.33 11.77
CA TRP A 180 4.62 -20.76 12.16
C TRP A 180 5.25 -21.90 11.36
N GLN A 181 4.92 -22.10 10.13
CA GLN A 181 5.58 -23.15 9.38
C GLN A 181 6.98 -22.75 8.93
N ASP A 182 7.93 -23.67 9.18
CA ASP A 182 9.22 -23.74 8.49
C ASP A 182 8.97 -24.00 7.02
N SER A 183 9.00 -22.94 6.23
CA SER A 183 8.95 -23.11 4.79
C SER A 183 10.35 -22.94 4.22
N GLU A 184 11.04 -24.05 3.97
CA GLU A 184 12.19 -24.05 3.06
C GLU A 184 11.76 -23.65 1.65
N ASN A 185 10.46 -23.74 1.36
CA ASN A 185 9.82 -23.35 0.12
C ASN A 185 9.59 -21.82 0.05
N ASP A 186 9.38 -21.31 -1.14
CA ASP A 186 9.03 -19.92 -1.42
C ASP A 186 7.53 -19.65 -1.14
N ALA A 187 7.12 -19.75 0.14
CA ALA A 187 5.72 -19.78 0.56
C ALA A 187 4.90 -18.56 0.09
N HIS A 188 5.53 -17.40 0.03
CA HIS A 188 4.92 -16.14 -0.45
C HIS A 188 5.39 -15.75 -1.85
N ASN A 189 6.04 -16.67 -2.57
CA ASN A 189 6.61 -16.45 -3.91
C ASN A 189 7.59 -15.26 -3.97
N VAL A 190 8.26 -14.92 -2.85
CA VAL A 190 9.16 -13.77 -2.80
C VAL A 190 10.34 -13.96 -3.77
N ASP A 191 10.98 -15.13 -3.75
CA ASP A 191 12.11 -15.44 -4.65
C ASP A 191 11.65 -15.52 -6.11
N THR A 192 10.46 -16.11 -6.35
CA THR A 192 9.84 -16.21 -7.69
C THR A 192 9.58 -14.83 -8.27
N ILE A 193 8.89 -13.97 -7.51
CA ILE A 193 8.60 -12.58 -7.91
C ILE A 193 9.90 -11.82 -8.19
N THR A 194 10.90 -11.98 -7.30
CA THR A 194 12.21 -11.33 -7.46
C THR A 194 12.90 -11.79 -8.74
N ASN A 195 12.98 -13.10 -8.98
CA ASN A 195 13.68 -13.64 -10.17
C ASN A 195 13.00 -13.20 -11.47
N LEU A 196 11.66 -13.19 -11.53
CA LEU A 196 10.90 -12.66 -12.67
C LEU A 196 11.18 -11.17 -12.89
N SER A 197 11.29 -10.39 -11.79
CA SER A 197 11.63 -8.97 -11.87
C SER A 197 13.05 -8.74 -12.40
N LEU A 198 14.02 -9.51 -11.94
CA LEU A 198 15.41 -9.41 -12.43
C LEU A 198 15.53 -9.78 -13.91
N ASP A 199 14.84 -10.83 -14.33
CA ASP A 199 14.80 -11.26 -15.73
C ASP A 199 14.13 -10.22 -16.64
N PHE A 200 13.01 -9.63 -16.17
CA PHE A 200 12.34 -8.54 -16.86
C PHE A 200 13.26 -7.32 -17.05
N LEU A 201 13.97 -6.89 -16.00
CA LEU A 201 14.94 -5.78 -16.08
C LEU A 201 16.05 -6.05 -17.11
N GLU A 202 16.61 -7.26 -17.12
CA GLU A 202 17.66 -7.64 -18.07
C GLU A 202 17.16 -7.59 -19.52
N ARG A 203 15.98 -8.14 -19.79
CA ARG A 203 15.39 -8.18 -21.14
C ARG A 203 14.95 -6.80 -21.65
N ASN A 204 14.58 -5.90 -20.75
CA ASN A 204 14.02 -4.58 -21.12
C ASN A 204 14.98 -3.40 -20.88
N LYS A 205 16.25 -3.64 -20.56
CA LYS A 205 17.25 -2.61 -20.23
C LYS A 205 17.45 -1.51 -21.28
N SER A 206 17.05 -1.77 -22.52
CA SER A 206 17.18 -0.80 -23.64
C SER A 206 15.84 -0.17 -24.05
N ASN A 207 14.77 -0.47 -23.36
CA ASN A 207 13.42 0.02 -23.64
C ASN A 207 12.84 0.74 -22.43
N PRO A 208 11.93 1.70 -22.59
CA PRO A 208 11.18 2.23 -21.47
C PRO A 208 10.29 1.15 -20.87
N PHE A 209 10.28 1.05 -19.54
CA PHE A 209 9.48 0.03 -18.86
C PHE A 209 8.83 0.52 -17.57
N PHE A 210 7.75 -0.15 -17.21
CA PHE A 210 7.09 -0.08 -15.93
C PHE A 210 7.05 -1.48 -15.30
N LEU A 211 7.69 -1.64 -14.15
CA LEU A 211 7.73 -2.89 -13.40
C LEU A 211 6.97 -2.74 -12.08
N PHE A 212 5.84 -3.44 -11.93
CA PHE A 212 5.09 -3.53 -10.70
C PHE A 212 5.46 -4.81 -9.94
N VAL A 213 6.23 -4.67 -8.88
CA VAL A 213 6.62 -5.76 -7.98
C VAL A 213 5.66 -5.77 -6.79
N SER A 214 4.71 -6.68 -6.79
CA SER A 214 3.61 -6.74 -5.83
C SER A 214 3.76 -7.94 -4.90
N HIS A 215 4.52 -7.79 -3.83
CA HIS A 215 4.74 -8.88 -2.88
C HIS A 215 3.48 -9.24 -2.08
N ASN A 216 3.31 -10.54 -1.75
CA ASN A 216 2.31 -10.98 -0.76
C ASN A 216 2.80 -10.82 0.68
N THR A 217 4.07 -10.55 0.87
CA THR A 217 4.72 -10.36 2.17
C THR A 217 4.42 -8.94 2.66
N ILE A 218 3.95 -8.76 3.89
CA ILE A 218 3.97 -9.65 5.06
C ILE A 218 2.56 -10.16 5.46
N HIS A 219 1.69 -10.39 4.49
CA HIS A 219 0.31 -10.86 4.73
C HIS A 219 0.27 -12.30 5.28
N ASP A 220 -0.81 -12.66 6.01
CA ASP A 220 -1.11 -14.04 6.41
C ASP A 220 -1.26 -15.00 5.22
N PRO A 221 -1.00 -16.30 5.45
CA PRO A 221 -0.48 -16.93 6.65
C PRO A 221 0.99 -16.57 6.89
N LEU A 222 1.40 -16.43 8.17
CA LEU A 222 2.79 -16.11 8.48
C LEU A 222 3.66 -17.35 8.27
N ALA A 223 4.61 -17.26 7.35
CA ALA A 223 5.53 -18.36 7.04
C ALA A 223 6.87 -17.81 6.55
N GLU A 224 7.96 -18.33 7.12
CA GLU A 224 9.33 -18.01 6.68
C GLU A 224 10.29 -19.13 7.08
N ARG A 225 11.52 -19.10 6.55
CA ARG A 225 12.56 -20.10 6.83
C ARG A 225 12.92 -20.13 8.30
N ARG A 226 12.94 -21.31 8.90
CA ARG A 226 13.22 -21.53 10.32
C ARG A 226 14.49 -20.85 10.79
N LYS A 227 15.56 -20.92 9.99
CA LYS A 227 16.83 -20.30 10.30
C LYS A 227 16.70 -18.78 10.50
N THR A 228 15.90 -18.11 9.68
CA THR A 228 15.66 -16.66 9.78
C THR A 228 14.78 -16.34 11.00
N ILE A 229 13.73 -17.14 11.22
CA ILE A 229 12.88 -16.98 12.42
C ILE A 229 13.71 -17.11 13.69
N GLN A 230 14.58 -18.14 13.80
CA GLN A 230 15.44 -18.36 14.96
C GLN A 230 16.44 -17.23 15.21
N LYS A 231 16.86 -16.50 14.17
CA LYS A 231 17.68 -15.29 14.35
C LYS A 231 16.92 -14.26 15.21
N TYR A 232 15.65 -14.00 14.87
CA TYR A 232 14.83 -13.01 15.56
C TYR A 232 14.28 -13.50 16.92
N GLU A 233 14.07 -14.80 17.10
CA GLU A 233 13.73 -15.38 18.41
C GLU A 233 14.83 -15.13 19.45
N LYS A 234 16.10 -15.03 19.00
CA LYS A 234 17.27 -14.80 19.86
C LYS A 234 17.62 -13.34 20.05
N MET A 235 17.05 -12.44 19.23
CA MET A 235 17.25 -11.00 19.39
C MET A 235 16.55 -10.49 20.64
N GLU A 236 17.19 -9.55 21.32
CA GLU A 236 16.54 -8.82 22.39
C GLU A 236 15.35 -8.05 21.84
N LYS A 237 14.22 -8.15 22.53
CA LYS A 237 13.02 -7.41 22.17
C LYS A 237 13.23 -5.96 22.58
N THR A 238 13.06 -5.05 21.62
CA THR A 238 13.26 -3.62 21.82
C THR A 238 11.92 -2.89 21.84
N GLY A 239 11.79 -1.89 22.71
CA GLY A 239 10.62 -1.04 22.80
C GLY A 239 9.37 -1.71 23.41
N GLU A 240 8.25 -0.97 23.44
CA GLU A 240 6.95 -1.42 23.97
C GLU A 240 6.16 -2.25 22.94
N ALA A 241 6.66 -2.35 21.70
CA ALA A 241 6.00 -3.04 20.63
C ALA A 241 6.10 -4.57 20.79
N GLU A 242 5.01 -5.28 20.51
CA GLU A 242 5.04 -6.73 20.35
C GLU A 242 5.90 -7.10 19.14
N ASN A 243 7.14 -7.48 19.41
CA ASN A 243 8.10 -7.89 18.38
C ASN A 243 7.82 -9.34 17.98
N HIS A 244 7.51 -9.53 16.71
CA HIS A 244 7.09 -10.82 16.18
C HIS A 244 8.17 -11.46 15.29
N PRO A 245 8.84 -12.55 15.71
CA PRO A 245 9.99 -13.12 15.00
C PRO A 245 9.67 -13.53 13.54
N VAL A 246 8.48 -14.05 13.28
CA VAL A 246 8.10 -14.48 11.91
C VAL A 246 7.88 -13.27 11.01
N ILE A 247 7.20 -12.22 11.51
CA ILE A 247 7.06 -10.96 10.76
C ILE A 247 8.43 -10.36 10.46
N ALA A 248 9.35 -10.35 11.43
CA ALA A 248 10.70 -9.85 11.22
C ALA A 248 11.46 -10.66 10.15
N ALA A 249 11.32 -11.97 10.15
CA ALA A 249 11.90 -12.84 9.14
C ALA A 249 11.30 -12.59 7.74
N MET A 250 9.99 -12.37 7.65
CA MET A 250 9.30 -12.03 6.40
C MET A 250 9.73 -10.66 5.87
N ILE A 251 9.89 -9.66 6.76
CA ILE A 251 10.41 -8.32 6.39
C ILE A 251 11.83 -8.43 5.88
N GLU A 252 12.71 -9.19 6.55
CA GLU A 252 14.08 -9.41 6.08
C GLU A 252 14.13 -10.03 4.69
N ARG A 253 13.22 -10.95 4.37
CA ARG A 253 13.15 -11.56 3.05
C ARG A 253 12.66 -10.59 1.98
N LEU A 254 11.63 -9.79 2.29
CA LEU A 254 11.17 -8.71 1.42
C LEU A 254 12.28 -7.69 1.16
N ASP A 255 12.98 -7.28 2.21
CA ASP A 255 14.11 -6.35 2.13
C ASP A 255 15.24 -6.89 1.23
N LYS A 256 15.58 -8.17 1.35
CA LYS A 256 16.56 -8.83 0.45
C LYS A 256 16.10 -8.87 -0.99
N SER A 257 14.79 -9.07 -1.24
CA SER A 257 14.22 -8.96 -2.58
C SER A 257 14.42 -7.55 -3.15
N CYS A 258 14.06 -6.54 -2.37
CA CYS A 258 14.28 -5.13 -2.75
C CYS A 258 15.76 -4.87 -3.07
N GLY A 259 16.68 -5.32 -2.21
CA GLY A 259 18.12 -5.19 -2.42
C GLY A 259 18.58 -5.78 -3.75
N ARG A 260 18.15 -7.00 -4.08
CA ARG A 260 18.49 -7.65 -5.36
C ARG A 260 18.00 -6.87 -6.57
N ILE A 261 16.80 -6.28 -6.49
CA ILE A 261 16.24 -5.44 -7.56
C ILE A 261 17.05 -4.14 -7.69
N PHE A 262 17.40 -3.48 -6.59
CA PHE A 262 18.20 -2.25 -6.61
C PHE A 262 19.60 -2.49 -7.16
N ASP A 263 20.25 -3.58 -6.75
CA ASP A 263 21.57 -3.97 -7.23
C ASP A 263 21.54 -4.31 -8.72
N LYS A 264 20.46 -4.94 -9.22
CA LYS A 264 20.28 -5.24 -10.66
C LYS A 264 20.11 -3.97 -11.50
N ILE A 265 19.35 -2.99 -11.01
CA ILE A 265 19.20 -1.68 -11.67
C ILE A 265 20.58 -1.00 -11.80
N SER A 266 21.40 -1.05 -10.75
CA SER A 266 22.77 -0.50 -10.75
C SER A 266 23.71 -1.29 -11.67
N GLU A 267 23.69 -2.62 -11.62
CA GLU A 267 24.47 -3.51 -12.49
C GLU A 267 24.22 -3.24 -13.99
N LEU A 268 22.96 -2.97 -14.34
CA LEU A 268 22.56 -2.65 -15.71
C LEU A 268 22.82 -1.18 -16.12
N GLY A 269 23.32 -0.35 -15.21
CA GLY A 269 23.57 1.08 -15.46
C GLY A 269 22.28 1.91 -15.66
N LEU A 270 21.15 1.46 -15.10
CA LEU A 270 19.83 2.07 -15.30
C LEU A 270 19.47 3.13 -14.25
N GLU A 271 20.32 3.39 -13.25
CA GLU A 271 19.98 4.29 -12.11
C GLU A 271 19.67 5.71 -12.54
N GLU A 272 20.30 6.22 -13.61
CA GLU A 272 20.15 7.59 -14.07
C GLU A 272 18.75 7.90 -14.65
N ASN A 273 18.07 6.87 -15.17
CA ASN A 273 16.77 7.01 -15.81
C ASN A 273 15.69 6.09 -15.21
N THR A 274 15.88 5.61 -13.98
CA THR A 274 14.92 4.74 -13.29
C THR A 274 14.49 5.35 -11.97
N ILE A 275 13.17 5.46 -11.80
CA ILE A 275 12.56 5.83 -10.54
C ILE A 275 12.19 4.57 -9.80
N VAL A 276 12.58 4.48 -8.53
CA VAL A 276 12.24 3.35 -7.65
C VAL A 276 11.34 3.87 -6.53
N ILE A 277 10.18 3.25 -6.39
CA ILE A 277 9.17 3.59 -5.39
C ILE A 277 8.88 2.36 -4.54
N PHE A 278 8.98 2.49 -3.22
CA PHE A 278 8.53 1.50 -2.24
C PHE A 278 7.31 2.02 -1.48
N TYR A 279 6.26 1.21 -1.40
CA TYR A 279 4.99 1.58 -0.78
C TYR A 279 4.30 0.37 -0.13
N SER A 280 3.33 0.59 0.78
CA SER A 280 2.46 -0.45 1.33
C SER A 280 0.99 -0.16 1.03
N ASP A 281 0.22 -1.22 0.79
CA ASP A 281 -1.20 -1.09 0.41
C ASP A 281 -2.14 -0.74 1.58
N ASN A 282 -1.76 -1.02 2.80
CA ASN A 282 -2.43 -0.61 4.05
C ASN A 282 -1.50 -0.79 5.25
N GLY A 283 -1.92 -0.34 6.41
CA GLY A 283 -1.20 -0.53 7.65
C GLY A 283 -1.07 -1.99 8.10
N GLY A 284 -0.16 -2.25 9.02
CA GLY A 284 0.11 -3.58 9.55
C GLY A 284 -1.01 -4.10 10.46
N LYS A 285 -0.98 -5.42 10.74
CA LYS A 285 -1.95 -6.07 11.64
C LYS A 285 -1.54 -5.95 13.10
N PRO A 286 -2.31 -5.23 13.96
CA PRO A 286 -1.96 -5.00 15.36
C PRO A 286 -1.77 -6.30 16.17
N ARG A 287 -2.48 -7.36 15.81
CA ARG A 287 -2.36 -8.67 16.50
C ARG A 287 -0.99 -9.33 16.36
N TYR A 288 -0.18 -8.90 15.39
CA TYR A 288 1.15 -9.45 15.14
C TYR A 288 2.27 -8.47 15.48
N ALA A 289 2.03 -7.17 15.27
CA ALA A 289 3.02 -6.15 15.54
C ALA A 289 2.32 -4.83 15.86
N SER A 290 2.77 -4.16 16.92
CA SER A 290 2.29 -2.82 17.27
C SER A 290 2.49 -1.85 16.12
N GLN A 291 1.55 -0.92 15.97
CA GLN A 291 1.66 0.18 15.02
C GLN A 291 2.06 1.50 15.70
N THR A 292 2.50 1.43 16.97
CA THR A 292 2.93 2.61 17.75
C THR A 292 3.88 3.48 16.91
N PRO A 293 3.71 4.83 16.90
CA PRO A 293 2.80 5.63 17.75
C PRO A 293 1.36 5.72 17.24
N PHE A 294 1.00 5.06 16.14
CA PHE A 294 -0.32 5.14 15.52
C PHE A 294 -1.33 4.20 16.16
N ARG A 295 -2.57 4.66 16.26
CA ARG A 295 -3.68 3.86 16.78
C ARG A 295 -4.12 2.79 15.80
N SER A 296 -4.43 1.58 16.31
CA SER A 296 -4.98 0.43 15.57
C SER A 296 -4.06 -0.03 14.43
N GLY A 297 -4.62 -0.46 13.29
CA GLY A 297 -3.90 -0.96 12.12
C GLY A 297 -4.86 -1.40 11.03
N LYS A 298 -4.45 -2.37 10.21
CA LYS A 298 -5.24 -2.90 9.08
C LYS A 298 -6.71 -3.06 9.42
N GLY A 299 -7.56 -2.58 8.52
CA GLY A 299 -9.03 -2.62 8.64
C GLY A 299 -9.61 -1.44 9.43
N TRP A 300 -8.80 -0.57 10.03
CA TRP A 300 -9.26 0.61 10.77
C TRP A 300 -8.90 1.90 10.05
N LEU A 301 -9.80 2.90 10.09
CA LEU A 301 -9.54 4.23 9.53
C LEU A 301 -8.73 5.15 10.47
N TYR A 302 -8.22 4.64 11.59
CA TYR A 302 -7.21 5.32 12.40
C TYR A 302 -5.85 5.32 11.68
N GLU A 303 -4.92 6.17 12.13
CA GLU A 303 -3.62 6.36 11.47
C GLU A 303 -2.88 5.03 11.23
N GLY A 304 -2.90 4.11 12.19
CA GLY A 304 -2.21 2.82 12.05
C GLY A 304 -2.74 1.93 10.92
N GLY A 305 -3.99 2.15 10.45
CA GLY A 305 -4.57 1.37 9.35
C GLY A 305 -4.36 1.97 7.97
N ILE A 306 -4.18 3.29 7.90
CA ILE A 306 -4.13 4.03 6.63
C ILE A 306 -2.82 4.77 6.38
N ARG A 307 -2.01 5.06 7.40
CA ARG A 307 -0.70 5.70 7.23
C ARG A 307 0.36 4.64 6.99
N VAL A 308 1.04 4.74 5.85
CA VAL A 308 1.90 3.69 5.31
C VAL A 308 3.28 4.22 4.93
N PRO A 309 4.32 3.37 4.85
CA PRO A 309 5.61 3.80 4.36
C PRO A 309 5.53 4.15 2.86
N LEU A 310 6.17 5.26 2.48
CA LEU A 310 6.45 5.64 1.10
C LEU A 310 7.89 6.15 1.03
N ILE A 311 8.67 5.55 0.14
CA ILE A 311 10.06 5.92 -0.13
C ILE A 311 10.23 6.00 -1.65
N VAL A 312 10.86 7.08 -2.15
CA VAL A 312 11.09 7.30 -3.58
C VAL A 312 12.55 7.66 -3.80
N LYS A 313 13.22 6.93 -4.70
CA LYS A 313 14.54 7.28 -5.21
C LYS A 313 14.41 7.68 -6.69
N TRP A 314 14.85 8.89 -7.01
CA TRP A 314 14.95 9.38 -8.38
C TRP A 314 16.25 10.17 -8.51
N LYS A 315 17.26 9.50 -9.04
CA LYS A 315 18.61 10.05 -9.16
C LYS A 315 18.59 11.36 -9.98
N ASN A 316 19.37 12.34 -9.55
CA ASN A 316 19.45 13.69 -10.12
C ASN A 316 18.18 14.56 -10.00
N VAL A 317 17.09 14.05 -9.42
CA VAL A 317 15.87 14.83 -9.13
C VAL A 317 15.68 14.99 -7.64
N ILE A 318 15.84 13.91 -6.89
CA ILE A 318 15.68 13.89 -5.42
C ILE A 318 17.06 13.93 -4.77
N ALA A 319 17.29 14.88 -3.86
CA ALA A 319 18.49 14.90 -3.02
C ALA A 319 18.47 13.71 -2.04
N PRO A 320 19.60 12.97 -1.89
CA PRO A 320 19.69 11.83 -0.97
C PRO A 320 19.35 12.23 0.47
N GLY A 321 18.64 11.33 1.18
CA GLY A 321 18.27 11.51 2.58
C GLY A 321 17.20 12.58 2.84
N THR A 322 16.47 13.00 1.80
CA THR A 322 15.39 13.98 1.92
C THR A 322 14.19 13.40 2.66
N GLN A 323 13.49 14.24 3.39
CA GLN A 323 12.22 13.92 4.04
C GLN A 323 11.15 14.92 3.60
N SER A 324 9.96 14.45 3.25
CA SER A 324 8.80 15.30 3.00
C SER A 324 7.68 15.04 4.00
N HIS A 325 7.02 16.13 4.42
CA HIS A 325 5.82 16.12 5.26
C HIS A 325 4.54 16.33 4.47
N SER A 326 4.62 16.39 3.14
CA SER A 326 3.46 16.55 2.27
C SER A 326 2.50 15.38 2.40
N MET A 327 1.21 15.68 2.38
CA MET A 327 0.15 14.68 2.41
C MET A 327 0.03 14.02 1.04
N ILE A 328 0.21 12.70 1.00
CA ILE A 328 0.20 11.86 -0.21
C ILE A 328 -0.79 10.72 0.00
N ASN A 329 -1.46 10.32 -1.09
CA ASN A 329 -2.40 9.18 -1.06
C ASN A 329 -2.17 8.25 -2.27
N SER A 330 -2.60 7.01 -2.19
CA SER A 330 -2.45 6.02 -3.27
C SER A 330 -3.11 6.43 -4.59
N ILE A 331 -4.11 7.31 -4.57
CA ILE A 331 -4.73 7.89 -5.79
C ILE A 331 -3.75 8.72 -6.61
N ASP A 332 -2.65 9.18 -6.01
CA ASP A 332 -1.67 10.08 -6.63
C ASP A 332 -0.69 9.34 -7.55
N PHE A 333 -0.59 8.03 -7.46
CA PHE A 333 0.34 7.26 -8.28
C PHE A 333 -0.03 7.25 -9.77
N PHE A 334 -1.32 7.16 -10.11
CA PHE A 334 -1.75 7.20 -11.51
C PHE A 334 -1.23 8.45 -12.24
N PRO A 335 -1.54 9.70 -11.81
CA PRO A 335 -1.04 10.88 -12.49
C PRO A 335 0.48 11.02 -12.38
N THR A 336 1.10 10.51 -11.32
CA THR A 336 2.56 10.54 -11.15
C THR A 336 3.27 9.69 -12.19
N PHE A 337 2.83 8.46 -12.40
CA PHE A 337 3.43 7.57 -13.40
C PHE A 337 3.32 8.15 -14.81
N LEU A 338 2.17 8.76 -15.14
CA LEU A 338 1.97 9.40 -16.44
C LEU A 338 2.87 10.64 -16.62
N GLU A 339 2.98 11.50 -15.59
CA GLU A 339 3.86 12.68 -15.66
C GLU A 339 5.33 12.29 -15.80
N ILE A 340 5.79 11.27 -15.05
CA ILE A 340 7.15 10.71 -15.18
C ILE A 340 7.41 10.22 -16.61
N ALA A 341 6.41 9.59 -17.22
CA ALA A 341 6.49 9.08 -18.59
C ALA A 341 6.28 10.16 -19.67
N GLY A 342 5.93 11.38 -19.27
CA GLY A 342 5.63 12.47 -20.22
C GLY A 342 4.29 12.30 -20.93
N ILE A 343 3.37 11.51 -20.39
CA ILE A 343 2.07 11.17 -20.98
C ILE A 343 0.99 12.10 -20.42
N GLN A 344 0.18 12.68 -21.32
CA GLN A 344 -1.00 13.46 -20.96
C GLN A 344 -2.25 12.58 -21.04
N SER A 345 -3.14 12.71 -20.08
CA SER A 345 -4.42 12.00 -20.06
C SER A 345 -5.57 12.91 -19.71
N SER A 346 -6.71 12.72 -20.39
CA SER A 346 -7.98 13.37 -20.05
C SER A 346 -8.85 12.55 -19.11
N THR A 347 -8.37 11.41 -18.62
CA THR A 347 -9.09 10.55 -17.69
C THR A 347 -9.44 11.31 -16.42
N LYS A 348 -10.71 11.28 -16.02
CA LYS A 348 -11.16 11.89 -14.76
C LYS A 348 -10.63 11.07 -13.59
N ILE A 349 -9.80 11.70 -12.77
CA ILE A 349 -9.16 11.11 -11.59
C ILE A 349 -9.36 12.01 -10.37
N ASP A 350 -9.05 11.50 -9.18
CA ASP A 350 -9.11 12.22 -7.92
C ASP A 350 -7.71 12.64 -7.43
N GLY A 351 -6.67 11.91 -7.88
CA GLY A 351 -5.28 12.12 -7.46
C GLY A 351 -4.59 13.29 -8.15
N LYS A 352 -3.45 13.67 -7.60
CA LYS A 352 -2.53 14.67 -8.14
C LYS A 352 -1.12 14.10 -8.25
N SER A 353 -0.35 14.52 -9.24
CA SER A 353 1.02 14.06 -9.41
C SER A 353 1.91 14.42 -8.22
N LEU A 354 2.76 13.48 -7.82
CA LEU A 354 3.80 13.66 -6.80
C LEU A 354 5.03 14.41 -7.34
N VAL A 355 5.19 14.54 -8.63
CA VAL A 355 6.41 15.10 -9.25
C VAL A 355 6.78 16.47 -8.69
N PRO A 356 5.84 17.41 -8.41
CA PRO A 356 6.17 18.66 -7.73
C PRO A 356 6.83 18.45 -6.38
N VAL A 357 6.29 17.55 -5.54
CA VAL A 357 6.83 17.21 -4.20
C VAL A 357 8.18 16.50 -4.31
N LEU A 358 8.38 15.66 -5.33
CA LEU A 358 9.66 14.97 -5.56
C LEU A 358 10.78 15.95 -5.94
N LYS A 359 10.43 17.10 -6.55
CA LYS A 359 11.37 18.18 -6.89
C LYS A 359 11.58 19.17 -5.73
N ASP A 360 10.55 19.42 -4.94
CA ASP A 360 10.57 20.28 -3.76
C ASP A 360 9.83 19.61 -2.61
N PRO A 361 10.53 19.10 -1.58
CA PRO A 361 9.93 18.35 -0.48
C PRO A 361 8.95 19.16 0.39
N GLU A 362 8.97 20.50 0.29
CA GLU A 362 8.07 21.41 1.01
C GLU A 362 6.78 21.71 0.21
N GLU A 363 6.71 21.32 -1.07
CA GLU A 363 5.53 21.52 -1.92
C GLU A 363 4.33 20.78 -1.35
N LYS A 364 3.15 21.38 -1.43
CA LYS A 364 1.88 20.84 -0.92
C LYS A 364 0.89 20.68 -2.05
N ILE A 365 0.60 19.42 -2.39
CA ILE A 365 -0.37 19.08 -3.44
C ILE A 365 -1.78 18.83 -2.91
N HIS A 366 -1.89 18.44 -1.64
CA HIS A 366 -3.17 18.18 -0.98
C HIS A 366 -3.27 18.84 0.40
N ASP A 367 -4.48 19.30 0.73
CA ASP A 367 -4.85 19.75 2.07
C ASP A 367 -5.84 18.81 2.75
N THR A 368 -6.53 17.96 1.97
CA THR A 368 -7.62 17.12 2.48
C THR A 368 -7.65 15.77 1.79
N PHE A 369 -7.84 14.70 2.58
CA PHE A 369 -8.13 13.35 2.12
C PHE A 369 -9.39 12.80 2.77
N TYR A 370 -10.02 11.84 2.09
CA TYR A 370 -11.25 11.21 2.49
C TYR A 370 -11.15 9.69 2.43
N TRP A 371 -11.85 9.02 3.34
CA TRP A 371 -12.00 7.57 3.37
C TRP A 371 -13.46 7.20 3.57
N HIS A 372 -13.86 6.11 2.97
CA HIS A 372 -15.23 5.58 3.04
C HIS A 372 -15.18 4.06 3.08
N TYR A 373 -15.62 3.48 4.20
CA TYR A 373 -15.67 2.03 4.41
C TYR A 373 -17.05 1.64 4.93
N PRO A 374 -18.03 1.33 4.01
CA PRO A 374 -19.42 1.07 4.38
C PRO A 374 -19.67 -0.39 4.80
N HIS A 375 -18.67 -1.06 5.37
CA HIS A 375 -18.67 -2.49 5.69
C HIS A 375 -18.28 -2.74 7.15
N TYR A 376 -18.66 -3.92 7.65
CA TYR A 376 -18.09 -4.47 8.88
C TYR A 376 -16.86 -5.30 8.53
N HIS A 377 -15.72 -4.98 9.11
CA HIS A 377 -14.49 -5.77 8.92
C HIS A 377 -14.31 -6.75 10.06
N ILE A 378 -14.78 -8.00 9.87
CA ILE A 378 -14.77 -9.06 10.92
C ILE A 378 -13.36 -9.26 11.51
N GLY A 379 -12.32 -9.22 10.67
CA GLY A 379 -10.94 -9.50 11.09
C GLY A 379 -10.33 -8.47 12.04
N SER A 380 -10.81 -7.22 12.03
CA SER A 380 -10.33 -6.15 12.91
C SER A 380 -11.39 -5.67 13.91
N GLY A 381 -12.67 -5.99 13.70
CA GLY A 381 -13.78 -5.47 14.49
C GLY A 381 -14.22 -4.05 14.09
N MET A 382 -13.72 -3.52 12.96
CA MET A 382 -14.12 -2.20 12.46
C MET A 382 -15.57 -2.21 12.02
N LYS A 383 -16.32 -1.20 12.45
CA LYS A 383 -17.69 -0.88 12.00
C LYS A 383 -17.65 -0.01 10.73
N PRO A 384 -18.78 0.06 9.99
CA PRO A 384 -18.90 0.99 8.86
C PRO A 384 -18.63 2.44 9.29
N ALA A 385 -17.73 3.12 8.57
CA ALA A 385 -17.33 4.48 8.89
C ALA A 385 -16.83 5.25 7.66
N GLY A 386 -16.81 6.57 7.79
CA GLY A 386 -16.05 7.47 6.93
C GLY A 386 -15.03 8.25 7.72
N ALA A 387 -14.02 8.77 7.05
CA ALA A 387 -13.06 9.66 7.68
C ALA A 387 -12.65 10.79 6.72
N ILE A 388 -12.26 11.91 7.30
CA ILE A 388 -11.64 13.03 6.60
C ILE A 388 -10.42 13.48 7.40
N ARG A 389 -9.30 13.71 6.70
CA ARG A 389 -8.17 14.47 7.23
C ARG A 389 -8.07 15.79 6.47
N SER A 390 -8.12 16.92 7.19
CA SER A 390 -7.93 18.27 6.62
C SER A 390 -6.89 19.01 7.46
N GLY A 391 -5.72 19.23 6.87
CA GLY A 391 -4.55 19.74 7.58
C GLY A 391 -4.21 18.89 8.81
N LYS A 392 -4.25 19.48 10.00
CA LYS A 392 -3.99 18.81 11.29
C LYS A 392 -5.18 18.04 11.86
N TRP A 393 -6.36 18.30 11.36
CA TRP A 393 -7.59 17.72 11.89
C TRP A 393 -7.91 16.40 11.18
N LYS A 394 -8.31 15.40 11.95
CA LYS A 394 -8.88 14.16 11.44
C LYS A 394 -10.19 13.87 12.17
N LEU A 395 -11.25 13.64 11.38
CA LEU A 395 -12.55 13.26 11.89
C LEU A 395 -12.93 11.89 11.34
N LEU A 396 -13.45 11.02 12.21
CA LEU A 396 -14.13 9.78 11.86
C LEU A 396 -15.63 9.94 12.10
N GLU A 397 -16.46 9.43 11.20
CA GLU A 397 -17.90 9.31 11.33
C GLU A 397 -18.32 7.85 11.30
N TRP A 398 -18.92 7.37 12.39
CA TRP A 398 -19.43 6.01 12.53
C TRP A 398 -20.84 5.91 11.95
N TYR A 399 -21.03 5.07 10.94
CA TYR A 399 -22.29 5.02 10.19
C TYR A 399 -23.42 4.36 10.97
N GLU A 400 -23.17 3.42 11.89
CA GLU A 400 -24.23 2.91 12.77
C GLU A 400 -24.85 4.05 13.58
N GLU A 401 -24.03 4.80 14.27
CA GLU A 401 -24.46 5.88 15.13
C GLU A 401 -25.08 7.04 14.32
N SER A 402 -24.54 7.37 13.15
CA SER A 402 -25.05 8.47 12.33
C SER A 402 -26.34 8.14 11.58
N LEU A 403 -26.61 6.87 11.25
CA LEU A 403 -27.80 6.43 10.50
C LEU A 403 -28.91 5.89 11.39
N LEU A 404 -28.58 5.27 12.54
CA LEU A 404 -29.53 4.60 13.41
C LEU A 404 -29.71 5.26 14.77
N GLY A 405 -28.77 6.15 15.16
CA GLY A 405 -28.70 6.73 16.49
C GLY A 405 -28.58 8.25 16.51
N ASP A 406 -27.72 8.73 17.38
CA ASP A 406 -27.47 10.15 17.62
C ASP A 406 -26.29 10.63 16.76
N LYS A 407 -26.56 11.41 15.72
CA LYS A 407 -25.56 11.97 14.83
C LYS A 407 -24.47 12.79 15.52
N GLU A 408 -24.78 13.41 16.65
CA GLU A 408 -23.80 14.19 17.43
C GLU A 408 -22.77 13.29 18.10
N LYS A 409 -23.15 12.08 18.48
CA LYS A 409 -22.26 11.07 19.08
C LYS A 409 -21.56 10.18 18.07
N ALA A 410 -21.90 10.33 16.80
CA ALA A 410 -21.38 9.50 15.73
C ALA A 410 -19.96 9.86 15.31
N VAL A 411 -19.34 10.91 15.88
CA VAL A 411 -18.06 11.43 15.40
C VAL A 411 -16.98 11.42 16.47
N GLU A 412 -15.75 11.23 15.98
CA GLU A 412 -14.52 11.42 16.72
C GLU A 412 -13.67 12.46 15.99
N LEU A 413 -13.06 13.41 16.71
CA LEU A 413 -12.18 14.45 16.18
C LEU A 413 -10.85 14.43 16.87
N TYR A 414 -9.75 14.43 16.10
CA TYR A 414 -8.39 14.40 16.59
C TYR A 414 -7.52 15.50 15.98
N ASN A 415 -6.55 16.00 16.76
CA ASN A 415 -5.51 16.91 16.30
C ASN A 415 -4.20 16.13 16.12
N LEU A 416 -3.91 15.71 14.92
CA LEU A 416 -2.74 14.85 14.61
C LEU A 416 -1.37 15.53 14.81
N GLU A 417 -1.29 16.85 14.95
CA GLU A 417 -0.04 17.53 15.30
C GLU A 417 0.36 17.28 16.75
N ASN A 418 -0.63 17.19 17.66
CA ASN A 418 -0.39 17.07 19.09
C ASN A 418 -0.76 15.69 19.65
N ASP A 419 -1.54 14.91 18.89
CA ASP A 419 -2.07 13.60 19.28
C ASP A 419 -2.09 12.66 18.06
N ILE A 420 -0.89 12.25 17.65
CA ILE A 420 -0.72 11.34 16.51
C ILE A 420 -1.29 9.94 16.78
N GLY A 421 -1.45 9.60 18.06
CA GLY A 421 -2.02 8.34 18.54
C GLY A 421 -3.55 8.34 18.65
N GLU A 422 -4.22 9.45 18.28
CA GLU A 422 -5.69 9.56 18.26
C GLU A 422 -6.32 9.14 19.60
N SER A 423 -5.75 9.64 20.72
CA SER A 423 -6.11 9.22 22.07
C SER A 423 -7.17 10.11 22.72
N VAL A 424 -7.26 11.38 22.31
CA VAL A 424 -8.16 12.39 22.90
C VAL A 424 -9.20 12.86 21.88
N ASN A 425 -10.44 12.38 22.04
CA ASN A 425 -11.55 12.82 21.19
C ASN A 425 -11.96 14.25 21.54
N LEU A 426 -11.85 15.17 20.60
CA LEU A 426 -12.16 16.59 20.72
C LEU A 426 -13.53 16.97 20.15
N ALA A 427 -14.35 16.02 19.70
CA ALA A 427 -15.61 16.29 19.00
C ALA A 427 -16.56 17.16 19.80
N ASP A 428 -16.74 16.87 21.09
CA ASP A 428 -17.63 17.62 21.97
C ASP A 428 -17.11 19.03 22.33
N SER A 429 -15.78 19.17 22.42
CA SER A 429 -15.14 20.43 22.79
C SER A 429 -14.98 21.39 21.60
N LEU A 430 -14.90 20.86 20.36
CA LEU A 430 -14.69 21.61 19.12
C LEU A 430 -15.82 21.37 18.10
N LYS A 431 -17.08 21.56 18.55
CA LYS A 431 -18.29 21.28 17.74
C LYS A 431 -18.32 21.97 16.37
N SER A 432 -17.79 23.19 16.26
CA SER A 432 -17.74 23.92 14.99
C SER A 432 -16.79 23.25 13.98
N VAL A 433 -15.62 22.79 14.43
CA VAL A 433 -14.65 22.08 13.60
C VAL A 433 -15.23 20.72 13.18
N SER A 434 -15.83 19.99 14.12
CA SER A 434 -16.49 18.71 13.84
C SER A 434 -17.56 18.88 12.76
N LYS A 435 -18.43 19.89 12.90
CA LYS A 435 -19.49 20.16 11.92
C LYS A 435 -18.95 20.51 10.55
N GLU A 436 -17.93 21.37 10.48
CA GLU A 436 -17.30 21.74 9.21
C GLU A 436 -16.73 20.51 8.48
N LEU A 437 -16.03 19.64 9.19
CA LEU A 437 -15.43 18.45 8.62
C LEU A 437 -16.47 17.40 8.21
N GLN A 438 -17.55 17.24 8.98
CA GLN A 438 -18.67 16.38 8.59
C GLN A 438 -19.35 16.88 7.30
N ASP A 439 -19.58 18.19 7.17
CA ASP A 439 -20.18 18.77 5.97
C ASP A 439 -19.29 18.58 4.73
N LYS A 440 -17.97 18.72 4.89
CA LYS A 440 -16.99 18.41 3.82
C LYS A 440 -17.04 16.92 3.44
N LEU A 441 -17.06 16.02 4.42
CA LEU A 441 -17.12 14.57 4.19
C LEU A 441 -18.43 14.18 3.47
N GLU A 442 -19.56 14.75 3.89
CA GLU A 442 -20.87 14.52 3.26
C GLU A 442 -20.89 15.04 1.81
N THR A 443 -20.34 16.24 1.58
CA THR A 443 -20.25 16.83 0.24
C THR A 443 -19.41 15.96 -0.68
N TRP A 444 -18.25 15.52 -0.23
CA TRP A 444 -17.40 14.62 -0.99
C TRP A 444 -18.07 13.29 -1.30
N ARG A 445 -18.78 12.66 -0.33
CA ARG A 445 -19.53 11.42 -0.57
C ARG A 445 -20.55 11.57 -1.70
N LYS A 446 -21.24 12.71 -1.77
CA LYS A 446 -22.17 13.03 -2.87
C LYS A 446 -21.43 13.19 -4.20
N GLU A 447 -20.31 13.89 -4.21
CA GLU A 447 -19.47 14.13 -5.39
C GLU A 447 -18.93 12.84 -6.01
N VAL A 448 -18.48 11.90 -5.18
CA VAL A 448 -17.96 10.60 -5.64
C VAL A 448 -19.04 9.54 -5.81
N ASN A 449 -20.32 9.87 -5.56
CA ASN A 449 -21.46 8.93 -5.57
C ASN A 449 -21.20 7.72 -4.63
N ALA A 450 -20.71 7.97 -3.43
CA ALA A 450 -20.42 6.93 -2.47
C ALA A 450 -21.66 6.13 -2.07
N GLN A 451 -21.55 4.81 -2.11
CA GLN A 451 -22.63 3.90 -1.72
C GLN A 451 -22.69 3.79 -0.18
N MET A 452 -23.75 4.32 0.42
CA MET A 452 -23.95 4.24 1.86
C MET A 452 -24.57 2.90 2.26
N PRO A 453 -24.24 2.37 3.46
CA PRO A 453 -24.98 1.26 4.03
C PRO A 453 -26.38 1.71 4.44
N VAL A 454 -27.32 0.79 4.53
CA VAL A 454 -28.71 1.05 4.90
C VAL A 454 -29.09 0.30 6.16
N ALA A 455 -30.07 0.84 6.91
CA ALA A 455 -30.60 0.16 8.08
C ALA A 455 -31.08 -1.26 7.73
N ASN A 456 -30.62 -2.24 8.45
CA ASN A 456 -31.09 -3.60 8.32
C ASN A 456 -32.33 -3.75 9.21
N TYR A 457 -33.51 -3.60 8.61
CA TYR A 457 -34.77 -3.86 9.31
C TYR A 457 -34.92 -5.38 9.43
N PHE A 458 -34.39 -5.94 10.52
CA PHE A 458 -34.92 -7.23 10.95
C PHE A 458 -36.40 -7.02 11.19
N GLU A 459 -37.28 -7.74 10.49
CA GLU A 459 -38.71 -7.76 10.84
C GLU A 459 -38.79 -8.15 12.32
N HIS A 460 -38.92 -7.15 13.18
CA HIS A 460 -39.32 -7.31 14.57
C HIS A 460 -40.80 -7.70 14.58
N ASP A 461 -41.11 -8.87 14.01
CA ASP A 461 -42.36 -9.51 14.25
C ASP A 461 -42.34 -10.12 15.65
N ILE A 462 -42.91 -9.35 16.57
CA ILE A 462 -43.82 -9.82 17.62
C ILE A 462 -43.37 -11.12 18.31
N ASP A 463 -42.15 -11.20 18.79
CA ASP A 463 -41.82 -12.09 19.91
C ASP A 463 -40.44 -11.77 20.54
N ASN A 464 -40.45 -10.88 21.51
CA ASN A 464 -39.25 -10.55 22.32
C ASN A 464 -38.60 -11.79 22.97
N THR A 465 -39.27 -12.95 22.98
CA THR A 465 -38.73 -14.23 23.48
C THR A 465 -37.82 -14.92 22.47
N LYS A 466 -38.10 -14.83 21.14
CA LYS A 466 -37.27 -15.46 20.12
C LYS A 466 -35.93 -14.73 19.91
N HIS A 467 -35.91 -13.41 20.12
CA HIS A 467 -34.67 -12.63 19.99
C HIS A 467 -33.66 -12.93 21.11
N LYS A 468 -34.13 -13.11 22.36
CA LYS A 468 -33.26 -13.55 23.47
C LYS A 468 -32.71 -14.95 23.25
N THR A 469 -33.49 -15.84 22.61
CA THR A 469 -33.07 -17.22 22.33
C THR A 469 -32.05 -17.26 21.16
N LYS A 470 -32.19 -16.42 20.13
CA LYS A 470 -31.19 -16.32 19.03
C LYS A 470 -29.90 -15.63 19.46
N MET A 471 -29.94 -14.56 20.25
CA MET A 471 -28.73 -13.96 20.80
C MET A 471 -27.97 -14.91 21.72
N ASN A 472 -28.68 -15.71 22.52
CA ASN A 472 -28.05 -16.74 23.36
C ASN A 472 -27.54 -17.95 22.56
N ALA A 473 -28.07 -18.20 21.36
CA ALA A 473 -27.57 -19.27 20.48
C ALA A 473 -26.34 -18.83 19.66
N SER A 474 -26.22 -17.53 19.30
CA SER A 474 -25.04 -17.01 18.59
C SER A 474 -23.87 -16.67 19.52
N SER A 475 -24.13 -16.40 20.81
CA SER A 475 -23.09 -16.31 21.83
C SER A 475 -22.65 -17.68 22.38
N GLY A 476 -23.31 -18.74 21.96
CA GLY A 476 -22.96 -20.14 22.24
C GLY A 476 -21.90 -20.70 21.31
N ILE A 477 -20.81 -19.98 21.06
CA ILE A 477 -19.55 -20.62 20.74
C ILE A 477 -19.13 -21.31 22.02
N SER A 478 -19.56 -22.54 22.08
CA SER A 478 -19.25 -23.57 23.00
C SER A 478 -17.78 -23.50 23.41
N MET A 479 -17.56 -23.16 24.68
CA MET A 479 -16.44 -23.74 25.39
C MET A 479 -16.70 -25.26 25.46
N CYS A 480 -16.22 -25.99 24.48
CA CYS A 480 -16.09 -27.44 24.56
C CYS A 480 -14.99 -27.69 25.58
N SER A 481 -15.41 -27.79 26.85
CA SER A 481 -14.58 -28.32 27.92
C SER A 481 -14.28 -29.77 27.59
N GLU A 482 -13.03 -30.06 27.25
CA GLU A 482 -12.47 -31.39 27.24
C GLU A 482 -12.64 -32.03 28.65
N ARG A 483 -13.58 -32.93 28.77
CA ARG A 483 -13.55 -33.92 29.83
C ARG A 483 -12.63 -35.06 29.42
N LEU A 484 -11.39 -34.99 29.88
CA LEU A 484 -10.53 -36.16 29.95
C LEU A 484 -11.25 -37.20 30.82
N VAL A 485 -11.71 -38.27 30.20
CA VAL A 485 -12.09 -39.49 30.91
C VAL A 485 -10.89 -40.43 30.83
N LEU A 486 -10.11 -40.43 31.90
CA LEU A 486 -9.21 -41.55 32.22
C LEU A 486 -10.05 -42.82 32.46
N LYS A 487 -9.90 -43.83 31.62
CA LYS A 487 -10.21 -45.20 31.98
C LYS A 487 -8.96 -46.06 31.93
N LYS A 488 -8.84 -46.81 33.01
CA LYS A 488 -7.80 -47.75 33.41
C LYS A 488 -7.22 -48.61 32.28
#